data_81c772c82d129394574bebc69d7fe7d3
#
_entry.id   81c772c82d129394574bebc69d7fe7d3
#
_cell.length_a   1.000
_cell.length_b   1.000
_cell.length_c   1.000
_cell.angle_alpha   90.00
_cell.angle_beta   90.00
_cell.angle_gamma   90.00
#
_symmetry.space_group_name_H-M   'P 1'
#
loop_
_entity.id
_entity.type
_entity.pdbx_description
1 polymer ?
#
loop_
_entity_poly.entity_id
_entity_poly.type
_entity_poly.pdbx_seq_one_letter_code
_entity_poly.pdbx_strand_id
1 'polypeptide(L)'
;LLVLCCHAVLASPLQVTVSTDFVNLHSGPGRGYPIVQVAIKGEALVLNKRRTDWVQVEFKQQQYWLARADLTQLVTLQQQTFTVSDERIALYEQRSLEAGFMFGDFNGSSFYQLSLAYLFSPYVQTELAVGQANGDQADNLSAELSVYLSPLPHWRVSPYFGIGGGVLRTTPRTVLVQTPDRNNSLASAELGVRYYLSRNFIARAGYRRSVIVTDRNDNEEIDTWKLGFSVFF
;
A
#
# COMPACT_ATOMS: atom_id res chain seq x y z
N LEU A 1 -4.64 30.78 20.12
CA LEU A 1 -3.41 29.97 20.30
C LEU A 1 -3.83 28.56 20.72
N LEU A 2 -3.90 27.63 19.75
CA LEU A 2 -4.28 26.24 20.00
C LEU A 2 -3.01 25.48 20.38
N VAL A 3 -2.86 25.11 21.65
CA VAL A 3 -1.76 24.25 22.11
C VAL A 3 -2.14 22.81 21.83
N LEU A 4 -1.52 22.23 20.82
CA LEU A 4 -1.64 20.79 20.51
C LEU A 4 -0.80 20.02 21.56
N CYS A 5 -1.45 19.52 22.62
CA CYS A 5 -0.83 18.60 23.58
C CYS A 5 -0.63 17.23 22.90
N CYS A 6 0.58 17.00 22.43
CA CYS A 6 1.02 15.68 21.95
C CYS A 6 1.21 14.78 23.18
N HIS A 7 0.20 13.95 23.53
CA HIS A 7 0.34 12.89 24.52
C HIS A 7 1.15 11.76 23.88
N ALA A 8 2.42 11.66 24.26
CA ALA A 8 3.22 10.47 23.98
C ALA A 8 2.62 9.29 24.77
N VAL A 9 1.89 8.41 24.09
CA VAL A 9 1.48 7.13 24.65
C VAL A 9 2.76 6.30 24.80
N LEU A 10 3.27 6.21 26.01
CA LEU A 10 4.32 5.27 26.39
C LEU A 10 3.72 3.87 26.30
N ALA A 11 4.03 3.16 25.22
CA ALA A 11 3.68 1.75 25.10
C ALA A 11 4.37 1.00 26.26
N SER A 12 3.59 0.38 27.14
CA SER A 12 4.10 -0.44 28.23
C SER A 12 4.91 -1.61 27.65
N PRO A 13 6.10 -1.91 28.19
CA PRO A 13 6.88 -3.03 27.72
C PRO A 13 6.10 -4.34 27.88
N LEU A 14 5.97 -5.08 26.78
CA LEU A 14 5.18 -6.32 26.77
C LEU A 14 6.02 -7.46 27.31
N GLN A 15 5.62 -8.02 28.45
CA GLN A 15 6.26 -9.18 29.05
C GLN A 15 5.65 -10.48 28.51
N VAL A 16 6.52 -11.39 28.07
CA VAL A 16 6.19 -12.70 27.50
C VAL A 16 7.03 -13.81 28.16
N THR A 17 6.57 -15.03 28.08
CA THR A 17 7.24 -16.20 28.65
C THR A 17 7.53 -17.22 27.55
N VAL A 18 8.68 -17.88 27.61
CA VAL A 18 9.06 -18.95 26.68
C VAL A 18 8.17 -20.18 26.93
N SER A 19 7.46 -20.63 25.88
CA SER A 19 6.56 -21.80 25.95
C SER A 19 7.19 -23.10 25.45
N THR A 20 8.20 -23.00 24.59
CA THR A 20 8.99 -24.13 24.08
C THR A 20 10.19 -24.43 24.97
N ASP A 21 10.93 -25.49 24.68
CA ASP A 21 12.09 -25.88 25.49
C ASP A 21 13.14 -24.77 25.59
N PHE A 22 13.39 -24.06 24.50
CA PHE A 22 14.28 -22.91 24.47
C PHE A 22 14.04 -22.01 23.26
N VAL A 23 14.54 -20.77 23.34
CA VAL A 23 14.65 -19.81 22.22
C VAL A 23 16.03 -19.20 22.18
N ASN A 24 16.56 -18.99 20.99
CA ASN A 24 17.89 -18.46 20.75
C ASN A 24 17.88 -16.93 20.74
N LEU A 25 18.81 -16.32 21.45
CA LEU A 25 18.98 -14.89 21.55
C LEU A 25 20.29 -14.47 20.86
N HIS A 26 20.18 -13.57 19.89
CA HIS A 26 21.29 -13.09 19.07
C HIS A 26 21.85 -11.76 19.58
N SER A 27 23.11 -11.48 19.27
CA SER A 27 23.75 -10.22 19.62
C SER A 27 23.28 -9.03 18.76
N GLY A 28 22.62 -9.28 17.61
CA GLY A 28 22.15 -8.24 16.70
C GLY A 28 21.01 -8.69 15.80
N PRO A 29 20.36 -7.75 15.08
CA PRO A 29 19.16 -7.99 14.28
C PRO A 29 19.49 -8.54 12.88
N GLY A 30 19.95 -9.78 12.81
CA GLY A 30 20.28 -10.45 11.55
C GLY A 30 20.79 -11.88 11.73
N ARG A 31 20.61 -12.70 10.70
CA ARG A 31 21.07 -14.10 10.72
C ARG A 31 22.59 -14.28 10.82
N GLY A 32 23.35 -13.24 10.45
CA GLY A 32 24.82 -13.24 10.57
C GLY A 32 25.34 -12.93 11.96
N TYR A 33 24.47 -12.51 12.89
CA TYR A 33 24.86 -12.27 14.28
C TYR A 33 24.84 -13.57 15.07
N PRO A 34 25.88 -13.84 15.91
CA PRO A 34 25.96 -15.07 16.69
C PRO A 34 24.84 -15.14 17.74
N ILE A 35 24.47 -16.40 18.06
CA ILE A 35 23.67 -16.70 19.24
C ILE A 35 24.56 -16.54 20.45
N VAL A 36 24.20 -15.63 21.34
CA VAL A 36 25.02 -15.32 22.54
C VAL A 36 24.35 -15.75 23.84
N GLN A 37 23.06 -16.06 23.78
CA GLN A 37 22.28 -16.49 24.94
C GLN A 37 21.12 -17.38 24.51
N VAL A 38 20.62 -18.18 25.44
CA VAL A 38 19.47 -19.04 25.29
C VAL A 38 18.52 -18.79 26.45
N ALA A 39 17.24 -18.53 26.15
CA ALA A 39 16.20 -18.49 27.17
C ALA A 39 15.43 -19.81 27.15
N ILE A 40 15.25 -20.43 28.30
CA ILE A 40 14.59 -21.72 28.47
C ILE A 40 13.12 -21.57 28.84
N LYS A 41 12.36 -22.65 28.69
CA LYS A 41 10.95 -22.72 29.05
C LYS A 41 10.64 -22.12 30.40
N GLY A 42 9.64 -21.24 30.46
CA GLY A 42 9.22 -20.56 31.68
C GLY A 42 9.98 -19.28 32.00
N GLU A 43 11.09 -18.98 31.30
CA GLU A 43 11.78 -17.71 31.52
C GLU A 43 11.04 -16.54 30.84
N ALA A 44 11.02 -15.39 31.51
CA ALA A 44 10.36 -14.20 31.04
C ALA A 44 11.29 -13.32 30.19
N LEU A 45 10.75 -12.79 29.11
CA LEU A 45 11.39 -11.83 28.22
C LEU A 45 10.53 -10.57 28.15
N VAL A 46 11.15 -9.41 28.04
CA VAL A 46 10.46 -8.14 27.82
C VAL A 46 10.72 -7.71 26.39
N LEU A 47 9.66 -7.55 25.60
CA LEU A 47 9.75 -7.09 24.22
C LEU A 47 9.83 -5.57 24.20
N ASN A 48 10.94 -5.03 23.67
CA ASN A 48 11.17 -3.58 23.70
C ASN A 48 10.96 -2.94 22.32
N LYS A 49 11.64 -3.43 21.30
CA LYS A 49 11.72 -2.77 19.99
C LYS A 49 11.73 -3.77 18.86
N ARG A 50 11.03 -3.45 17.78
CA ARG A 50 11.02 -4.26 16.55
C ARG A 50 11.84 -3.62 15.45
N ARG A 51 12.61 -4.45 14.74
CA ARG A 51 13.36 -4.04 13.57
C ARG A 51 13.30 -5.12 12.49
N THR A 52 12.50 -4.88 11.46
CA THR A 52 12.28 -5.82 10.34
C THR A 52 11.81 -7.20 10.83
N ASP A 53 12.60 -8.25 10.68
CA ASP A 53 12.29 -9.62 11.07
C ASP A 53 12.92 -10.00 12.43
N TRP A 54 13.31 -9.01 13.23
CA TRP A 54 13.94 -9.18 14.52
C TRP A 54 13.26 -8.33 15.58
N VAL A 55 13.20 -8.86 16.79
CA VAL A 55 12.64 -8.15 17.95
C VAL A 55 13.72 -8.04 19.01
N GLN A 56 13.94 -6.82 19.49
CA GLN A 56 14.82 -6.57 20.62
C GLN A 56 14.10 -6.99 21.88
N VAL A 57 14.72 -7.86 22.62
CA VAL A 57 14.22 -8.39 23.88
C VAL A 57 15.19 -8.08 25.00
N GLU A 58 14.66 -7.80 26.16
CA GLU A 58 15.45 -7.70 27.39
C GLU A 58 15.30 -9.00 28.17
N PHE A 59 16.44 -9.59 28.50
CA PHE A 59 16.56 -10.81 29.28
C PHE A 59 17.68 -10.66 30.32
N LYS A 60 17.38 -10.85 31.60
CA LYS A 60 18.33 -10.69 32.70
C LYS A 60 19.08 -9.34 32.67
N GLN A 61 18.33 -8.26 32.42
CA GLN A 61 18.83 -6.87 32.33
C GLN A 61 19.82 -6.60 31.18
N GLN A 62 19.87 -7.49 30.18
CA GLN A 62 20.66 -7.30 28.97
C GLN A 62 19.78 -7.35 27.73
N GLN A 63 20.20 -6.67 26.69
CA GLN A 63 19.44 -6.56 25.44
C GLN A 63 19.97 -7.56 24.42
N TYR A 64 19.05 -8.31 23.82
CA TYR A 64 19.30 -9.32 22.81
C TYR A 64 18.32 -9.16 21.65
N TRP A 65 18.53 -9.94 20.62
CA TRP A 65 17.65 -9.97 19.46
C TRP A 65 17.10 -11.37 19.24
N LEU A 66 15.78 -11.45 19.11
CA LEU A 66 15.05 -12.66 18.83
C LEU A 66 14.51 -12.61 17.40
N ALA A 67 14.62 -13.71 16.65
CA ALA A 67 14.03 -13.79 15.33
C ALA A 67 12.50 -13.76 15.42
N ARG A 68 11.86 -13.07 14.50
CA ARG A 68 10.39 -12.97 14.43
C ARG A 68 9.71 -14.34 14.33
N ALA A 69 10.34 -15.29 13.61
CA ALA A 69 9.84 -16.65 13.48
C ALA A 69 9.68 -17.35 14.83
N ASP A 70 10.53 -17.02 15.81
CA ASP A 70 10.53 -17.64 17.13
C ASP A 70 9.53 -16.99 18.10
N LEU A 71 8.87 -15.91 17.72
CA LEU A 71 7.83 -15.25 18.53
C LEU A 71 6.61 -16.14 18.76
N THR A 72 6.32 -17.08 17.86
CA THR A 72 5.25 -18.09 18.03
C THR A 72 5.54 -19.06 19.18
N GLN A 73 6.78 -19.11 19.64
CA GLN A 73 7.24 -19.93 20.76
C GLN A 73 7.09 -19.23 22.12
N LEU A 74 6.55 -18.01 22.10
CA LEU A 74 6.30 -17.22 23.31
C LEU A 74 4.80 -17.17 23.61
N VAL A 75 4.48 -17.06 24.89
CA VAL A 75 3.10 -16.85 25.38
C VAL A 75 3.08 -15.58 26.23
N THR A 76 1.96 -14.88 26.21
CA THR A 76 1.71 -13.77 27.12
C THR A 76 1.48 -14.30 28.54
N LEU A 77 1.57 -13.43 29.55
CA LEU A 77 1.23 -13.78 30.94
C LEU A 77 -0.20 -14.35 31.09
N GLN A 78 -1.07 -14.10 30.12
CA GLN A 78 -2.45 -14.63 30.07
C GLN A 78 -2.55 -15.97 29.33
N GLN A 79 -1.44 -16.67 29.07
CA GLN A 79 -1.35 -17.95 28.36
C GLN A 79 -1.89 -17.92 26.91
N GLN A 80 -2.06 -16.76 26.33
CA GLN A 80 -2.40 -16.63 24.93
C GLN A 80 -1.14 -16.73 24.08
N THR A 81 -1.18 -17.58 23.07
CA THR A 81 -0.09 -17.68 22.10
C THR A 81 0.13 -16.31 21.48
N PHE A 82 1.37 -15.81 21.54
CA PHE A 82 1.72 -14.53 20.94
C PHE A 82 1.72 -14.68 19.41
N THR A 83 0.55 -14.51 18.82
CA THR A 83 0.44 -14.43 17.38
C THR A 83 0.82 -13.01 17.00
N VAL A 84 2.04 -12.83 16.47
CA VAL A 84 2.38 -11.59 15.79
C VAL A 84 1.57 -11.56 14.50
N SER A 85 0.33 -11.12 14.59
CA SER A 85 -0.36 -10.61 13.40
C SER A 85 0.59 -9.58 12.79
N ASP A 86 0.76 -9.64 11.48
CA ASP A 86 1.61 -8.67 10.81
C ASP A 86 0.95 -7.30 11.01
N GLU A 87 1.35 -6.59 12.06
CA GLU A 87 0.82 -5.27 12.43
C GLU A 87 0.81 -4.34 11.21
N ARG A 88 1.71 -4.61 10.27
CA ARG A 88 1.78 -3.94 8.97
C ARG A 88 0.62 -4.33 8.05
N ILE A 89 0.22 -5.60 8.01
CA ILE A 89 -0.93 -6.06 7.22
C ILE A 89 -2.21 -5.57 7.89
N ALA A 90 -2.28 -5.59 9.23
CA ALA A 90 -3.42 -5.04 9.96
C ALA A 90 -3.59 -3.52 9.71
N LEU A 91 -2.51 -2.74 9.68
CA LEU A 91 -2.55 -1.33 9.31
C LEU A 91 -2.99 -1.13 7.85
N TYR A 92 -2.54 -1.99 6.94
CA TYR A 92 -2.96 -1.98 5.54
C TYR A 92 -4.45 -2.28 5.38
N GLU A 93 -4.98 -3.21 6.18
CA GLU A 93 -6.41 -3.56 6.17
C GLU A 93 -7.30 -2.49 6.80
N GLN A 94 -6.79 -1.76 7.79
CA GLN A 94 -7.51 -0.70 8.51
C GLN A 94 -7.40 0.68 7.84
N ARG A 95 -6.64 0.79 6.73
CA ARG A 95 -6.50 2.04 6.02
C ARG A 95 -7.85 2.54 5.51
N SER A 96 -8.07 3.84 5.62
CA SER A 96 -9.30 4.49 5.12
C SER A 96 -9.04 5.41 3.93
N LEU A 97 -7.85 6.01 3.86
CA LEU A 97 -7.45 6.94 2.81
C LEU A 97 -6.15 6.49 2.15
N GLU A 98 -6.09 6.64 0.83
CA GLU A 98 -4.91 6.36 0.02
C GLU A 98 -4.70 7.48 -0.99
N ALA A 99 -3.50 8.07 -1.02
CA ALA A 99 -3.08 9.04 -2.02
C ALA A 99 -2.04 8.40 -2.93
N GLY A 100 -2.22 8.49 -4.24
CA GLY A 100 -1.40 7.79 -5.23
C GLY A 100 -0.84 8.71 -6.30
N PHE A 101 0.35 8.35 -6.77
CA PHE A 101 0.96 8.88 -7.99
C PHE A 101 1.32 7.73 -8.91
N MET A 102 0.91 7.83 -10.17
CA MET A 102 1.21 6.84 -11.20
C MET A 102 1.73 7.54 -12.44
N PHE A 103 2.60 6.84 -13.15
CA PHE A 103 3.12 7.24 -14.46
C PHE A 103 3.03 6.05 -15.40
N GLY A 104 3.05 6.33 -16.70
CA GLY A 104 2.93 5.25 -17.67
C GLY A 104 2.78 5.73 -19.09
N ASP A 105 2.12 4.92 -19.88
CA ASP A 105 1.84 5.13 -21.28
C ASP A 105 0.32 5.19 -21.52
N PHE A 106 -0.12 6.19 -22.22
CA PHE A 106 -1.49 6.42 -22.65
C PHE A 106 -1.50 6.44 -24.17
N ASN A 107 -1.72 5.28 -24.78
CA ASN A 107 -1.72 5.10 -26.22
C ASN A 107 -0.51 5.74 -26.94
N GLY A 108 0.72 5.47 -26.42
CA GLY A 108 1.95 6.02 -26.96
C GLY A 108 2.34 7.40 -26.42
N SER A 109 1.58 7.98 -25.50
CA SER A 109 1.89 9.27 -24.89
C SER A 109 2.30 9.11 -23.41
N SER A 110 3.26 9.92 -22.95
CA SER A 110 3.65 9.91 -21.54
C SER A 110 2.49 10.32 -20.65
N PHE A 111 2.15 9.48 -19.67
CA PHE A 111 1.01 9.64 -18.79
C PHE A 111 1.44 9.81 -17.34
N TYR A 112 0.80 10.74 -16.64
CA TYR A 112 0.96 11.00 -15.21
C TYR A 112 -0.41 11.11 -14.57
N GLN A 113 -0.59 10.51 -13.39
CA GLN A 113 -1.86 10.51 -12.67
C GLN A 113 -1.63 10.74 -11.19
N LEU A 114 -2.42 11.62 -10.60
CA LEU A 114 -2.60 11.75 -9.16
C LEU A 114 -3.96 11.18 -8.78
N SER A 115 -4.03 10.50 -7.65
CA SER A 115 -5.29 9.91 -7.18
C SER A 115 -5.45 10.03 -5.68
N LEU A 116 -6.71 10.07 -5.27
CA LEU A 116 -7.13 10.00 -3.88
C LEU A 116 -8.22 8.94 -3.77
N ALA A 117 -8.02 7.95 -2.92
CA ALA A 117 -8.96 6.87 -2.73
C ALA A 117 -9.48 6.81 -1.31
N TYR A 118 -10.77 6.49 -1.18
CA TYR A 118 -11.44 6.18 0.07
C TYR A 118 -11.82 4.70 0.08
N LEU A 119 -11.45 3.99 1.16
CA LEU A 119 -11.73 2.59 1.34
C LEU A 119 -12.95 2.42 2.24
N PHE A 120 -14.01 1.85 1.69
CA PHE A 120 -15.20 1.47 2.46
C PHE A 120 -14.99 0.18 3.24
N SER A 121 -14.12 -0.68 2.72
CA SER A 121 -13.71 -1.94 3.33
C SER A 121 -12.35 -2.36 2.77
N PRO A 122 -11.68 -3.38 3.34
CA PRO A 122 -10.46 -3.94 2.76
C PRO A 122 -10.62 -4.41 1.30
N TYR A 123 -11.85 -4.70 0.90
CA TYR A 123 -12.19 -5.26 -0.42
C TYR A 123 -12.59 -4.20 -1.45
N VAL A 124 -13.23 -3.10 -1.02
CA VAL A 124 -13.87 -2.11 -1.89
C VAL A 124 -13.36 -0.72 -1.61
N GLN A 125 -12.94 -0.02 -2.65
CA GLN A 125 -12.54 1.39 -2.57
C GLN A 125 -13.07 2.19 -3.76
N THR A 126 -13.24 3.49 -3.54
CA THR A 126 -13.52 4.48 -4.58
C THR A 126 -12.30 5.38 -4.72
N GLU A 127 -11.91 5.67 -5.96
CA GLU A 127 -10.75 6.50 -6.27
C GLU A 127 -11.16 7.63 -7.21
N LEU A 128 -10.83 8.85 -6.83
CA LEU A 128 -10.85 10.03 -7.69
C LEU A 128 -9.44 10.23 -8.24
N ALA A 129 -9.31 10.32 -9.55
CA ALA A 129 -8.05 10.46 -10.23
C ALA A 129 -8.05 11.62 -11.22
N VAL A 130 -6.96 12.37 -11.29
CA VAL A 130 -6.69 13.36 -12.32
C VAL A 130 -5.43 12.92 -13.05
N GLY A 131 -5.53 12.77 -14.37
CA GLY A 131 -4.44 12.31 -15.23
C GLY A 131 -4.14 13.30 -16.33
N GLN A 132 -2.87 13.38 -16.71
CA GLN A 132 -2.39 14.16 -17.84
C GLN A 132 -1.56 13.27 -18.75
N ALA A 133 -1.89 13.24 -20.04
CA ALA A 133 -1.08 12.61 -21.07
C ALA A 133 -0.55 13.68 -22.04
N ASN A 134 0.76 13.68 -22.22
CA ASN A 134 1.45 14.61 -23.10
C ASN A 134 1.89 13.87 -24.35
N GLY A 135 1.20 14.12 -25.45
CA GLY A 135 1.50 13.54 -26.76
C GLY A 135 2.05 14.58 -27.74
N ASP A 136 2.64 14.12 -28.83
CA ASP A 136 3.19 14.99 -29.87
C ASP A 136 2.09 15.78 -30.61
N GLN A 137 0.89 15.21 -30.73
CA GLN A 137 -0.22 15.76 -31.49
C GLN A 137 -1.30 16.46 -30.64
N ALA A 138 -1.45 16.02 -29.38
CA ALA A 138 -2.43 16.56 -28.47
C ALA A 138 -2.04 16.33 -27.00
N ASP A 139 -2.50 17.23 -26.15
CA ASP A 139 -2.45 17.08 -24.71
C ASP A 139 -3.83 16.63 -24.22
N ASN A 140 -3.85 15.62 -23.35
CA ASN A 140 -5.05 15.08 -22.77
C ASN A 140 -5.05 15.29 -21.25
N LEU A 141 -6.12 15.85 -20.72
CA LEU A 141 -6.39 15.97 -19.29
C LEU A 141 -7.63 15.16 -18.95
N SER A 142 -7.50 14.20 -18.04
CA SER A 142 -8.61 13.37 -17.58
C SER A 142 -8.93 13.60 -16.11
N ALA A 143 -10.21 13.49 -15.78
CA ALA A 143 -10.71 13.41 -14.42
C ALA A 143 -11.68 12.24 -14.32
N GLU A 144 -11.39 11.27 -13.45
CA GLU A 144 -12.10 10.00 -13.39
C GLU A 144 -12.48 9.63 -11.96
N LEU A 145 -13.67 9.05 -11.80
CA LEU A 145 -14.12 8.40 -10.59
C LEU A 145 -14.24 6.89 -10.85
N SER A 146 -13.56 6.09 -10.06
CA SER A 146 -13.52 4.63 -10.25
C SER A 146 -13.84 3.91 -8.96
N VAL A 147 -14.43 2.73 -9.09
CA VAL A 147 -14.63 1.78 -7.98
C VAL A 147 -13.77 0.56 -8.26
N TYR A 148 -12.98 0.19 -7.25
CA TYR A 148 -12.08 -0.97 -7.32
C TYR A 148 -12.46 -2.02 -6.32
N LEU A 149 -12.33 -3.28 -6.74
CA LEU A 149 -12.48 -4.48 -5.92
C LEU A 149 -11.13 -5.18 -5.79
N SER A 150 -10.74 -5.52 -4.57
CA SER A 150 -9.53 -6.27 -4.24
C SER A 150 -9.94 -7.58 -3.57
N PRO A 151 -10.03 -8.71 -4.29
CA PRO A 151 -10.57 -9.97 -3.74
C PRO A 151 -9.66 -10.60 -2.66
N LEU A 152 -8.37 -10.28 -2.68
CA LEU A 152 -7.36 -10.87 -1.80
C LEU A 152 -6.56 -9.79 -1.05
N PRO A 153 -7.22 -8.98 -0.18
CA PRO A 153 -6.58 -7.86 0.49
C PRO A 153 -5.50 -8.28 1.49
N HIS A 154 -5.58 -9.52 2.02
CA HIS A 154 -4.61 -10.07 2.99
C HIS A 154 -3.28 -10.49 2.34
N TRP A 155 -3.23 -10.54 1.02
CA TRP A 155 -2.01 -10.93 0.30
C TRP A 155 -1.05 -9.75 0.19
N ARG A 156 0.24 -10.06 0.29
CA ARG A 156 1.28 -9.06 0.07
C ARG A 156 1.27 -8.53 -1.37
N VAL A 157 0.91 -9.39 -2.32
CA VAL A 157 0.61 -9.06 -3.72
C VAL A 157 -0.89 -9.23 -3.89
N SER A 158 -1.64 -8.15 -3.94
CA SER A 158 -3.10 -8.15 -4.02
C SER A 158 -3.54 -7.75 -5.44
N PRO A 159 -4.19 -8.62 -6.19
CA PRO A 159 -4.82 -8.26 -7.45
C PRO A 159 -6.00 -7.34 -7.20
N TYR A 160 -6.26 -6.44 -8.15
CA TYR A 160 -7.46 -5.62 -8.13
C TYR A 160 -8.02 -5.45 -9.53
N PHE A 161 -9.31 -5.21 -9.60
CA PHE A 161 -10.01 -4.80 -10.81
C PHE A 161 -11.03 -3.72 -10.48
N GLY A 162 -11.36 -2.90 -11.45
CA GLY A 162 -12.30 -1.82 -11.25
C GLY A 162 -12.89 -1.30 -12.53
N ILE A 163 -13.93 -0.52 -12.35
CA ILE A 163 -14.61 0.22 -13.40
C ILE A 163 -14.70 1.68 -12.99
N GLY A 164 -14.67 2.55 -13.98
CA GLY A 164 -14.73 3.99 -13.74
C GLY A 164 -15.38 4.74 -14.88
N GLY A 165 -15.62 6.00 -14.61
CA GLY A 165 -16.08 6.93 -15.60
C GLY A 165 -15.58 8.33 -15.28
N GLY A 166 -15.58 9.17 -16.30
CA GLY A 166 -15.04 10.51 -16.14
C GLY A 166 -15.16 11.35 -17.39
N VAL A 167 -14.32 12.36 -17.44
CA VAL A 167 -14.24 13.30 -18.56
C VAL A 167 -12.80 13.37 -19.05
N LEU A 168 -12.66 13.46 -20.35
CA LEU A 168 -11.39 13.66 -21.04
C LEU A 168 -11.47 14.97 -21.83
N ARG A 169 -10.56 15.89 -21.55
CA ARG A 169 -10.35 17.09 -22.34
C ARG A 169 -9.11 16.92 -23.20
N THR A 170 -9.30 17.00 -24.52
CA THR A 170 -8.23 16.93 -25.51
C THR A 170 -7.96 18.30 -26.08
N THR A 171 -6.73 18.77 -25.98
CA THR A 171 -6.23 20.02 -26.56
C THR A 171 -5.28 19.70 -27.69
N PRO A 172 -5.70 19.86 -28.99
CA PRO A 172 -4.85 19.60 -30.13
C PRO A 172 -3.72 20.62 -30.24
N ARG A 173 -2.51 20.17 -30.61
CA ARG A 173 -1.33 21.02 -30.85
C ARG A 173 -1.14 21.42 -32.33
N THR A 174 -2.09 21.08 -33.22
CA THR A 174 -1.95 21.34 -34.66
C THR A 174 -2.15 22.81 -35.01
N VAL A 175 -1.19 23.38 -35.77
CA VAL A 175 -1.06 24.80 -36.07
C VAL A 175 -1.88 25.22 -37.31
N LEU A 176 -2.39 24.27 -38.11
CA LEU A 176 -2.95 24.54 -39.43
C LEU A 176 -4.47 24.84 -39.46
N VAL A 177 -5.21 24.40 -38.45
CA VAL A 177 -6.64 24.71 -38.26
C VAL A 177 -6.90 24.80 -36.76
N GLN A 178 -7.52 25.91 -36.32
CA GLN A 178 -8.00 26.00 -34.93
C GLN A 178 -9.06 24.93 -34.66
N THR A 179 -8.64 23.78 -34.19
CA THR A 179 -9.56 22.75 -33.73
C THR A 179 -9.93 23.08 -32.29
N PRO A 180 -11.22 23.29 -31.98
CA PRO A 180 -11.62 23.61 -30.61
C PRO A 180 -11.33 22.43 -29.67
N ASP A 181 -11.03 22.75 -28.38
CA ASP A 181 -10.93 21.77 -27.31
C ASP A 181 -12.17 20.86 -27.30
N ARG A 182 -11.95 19.57 -27.13
CA ARG A 182 -13.05 18.59 -27.07
C ARG A 182 -13.14 18.03 -25.65
N ASN A 183 -14.32 18.08 -25.09
CA ASN A 183 -14.66 17.41 -23.85
C ASN A 183 -15.50 16.18 -24.19
N ASN A 184 -14.99 15.02 -23.84
CA ASN A 184 -15.65 13.74 -24.08
C ASN A 184 -15.89 13.01 -22.77
N SER A 185 -16.98 12.24 -22.70
CA SER A 185 -17.21 11.32 -21.60
C SER A 185 -16.33 10.09 -21.78
N LEU A 186 -15.82 9.56 -20.66
CA LEU A 186 -14.91 8.42 -20.60
C LEU A 186 -15.52 7.33 -19.72
N ALA A 187 -15.53 6.11 -20.22
CA ALA A 187 -15.79 4.90 -19.41
C ALA A 187 -14.54 4.03 -19.42
N SER A 188 -14.17 3.46 -18.29
CA SER A 188 -12.94 2.69 -18.16
C SER A 188 -13.12 1.42 -17.35
N ALA A 189 -12.33 0.40 -17.71
CA ALA A 189 -12.12 -0.81 -16.92
C ALA A 189 -10.62 -0.98 -16.68
N GLU A 190 -10.26 -1.32 -15.46
CA GLU A 190 -8.88 -1.46 -15.04
C GLU A 190 -8.65 -2.77 -14.30
N LEU A 191 -7.51 -3.39 -14.56
CA LEU A 191 -7.01 -4.52 -13.79
C LEU A 191 -5.55 -4.28 -13.41
N GLY A 192 -5.14 -4.77 -12.25
CA GLY A 192 -3.77 -4.56 -11.81
C GLY A 192 -3.43 -5.31 -10.55
N VAL A 193 -2.24 -4.98 -10.03
CA VAL A 193 -1.72 -5.54 -8.80
C VAL A 193 -1.23 -4.43 -7.88
N ARG A 194 -1.40 -4.66 -6.58
CA ARG A 194 -0.84 -3.85 -5.50
C ARG A 194 0.17 -4.69 -4.75
N TYR A 195 1.32 -4.13 -4.50
CA TYR A 195 2.36 -4.74 -3.69
C TYR A 195 2.62 -3.90 -2.46
N TYR A 196 2.37 -4.45 -1.29
CA TYR A 196 2.65 -3.80 -0.03
C TYR A 196 4.14 -3.77 0.26
N LEU A 197 4.75 -2.59 0.17
CA LEU A 197 6.20 -2.40 0.32
C LEU A 197 6.62 -2.26 1.79
N SER A 198 6.01 -1.30 2.49
CA SER A 198 6.47 -0.85 3.80
C SER A 198 5.35 -0.09 4.50
N ARG A 199 5.47 0.15 5.80
CA ARG A 199 4.50 0.75 6.72
C ARG A 199 3.28 1.45 6.11
N ASN A 200 3.49 2.36 5.17
CA ASN A 200 2.44 3.17 4.55
C ASN A 200 2.54 3.21 3.02
N PHE A 201 3.46 2.44 2.41
CA PHE A 201 3.73 2.50 0.98
C PHE A 201 3.24 1.24 0.24
N ILE A 202 2.57 1.46 -0.87
CA ILE A 202 2.07 0.45 -1.78
C ILE A 202 2.65 0.76 -3.16
N ALA A 203 3.27 -0.23 -3.83
CA ALA A 203 3.53 -0.16 -5.26
C ALA A 203 2.29 -0.62 -6.01
N ARG A 204 1.96 0.03 -7.11
CA ARG A 204 0.81 -0.29 -7.97
C ARG A 204 1.26 -0.45 -9.40
N ALA A 205 0.74 -1.47 -10.08
CA ALA A 205 0.87 -1.64 -11.53
C ALA A 205 -0.52 -1.97 -12.08
N GLY A 206 -0.91 -1.31 -13.17
CA GLY A 206 -2.24 -1.48 -13.75
C GLY A 206 -2.25 -1.33 -15.25
N TYR A 207 -3.21 -2.03 -15.85
CA TYR A 207 -3.62 -1.87 -17.23
C TYR A 207 -5.07 -1.41 -17.25
N ARG A 208 -5.33 -0.33 -17.95
CA ARG A 208 -6.64 0.26 -18.10
C ARG A 208 -7.00 0.34 -19.57
N ARG A 209 -8.19 -0.12 -19.90
CA ARG A 209 -8.84 0.13 -21.18
C ARG A 209 -9.96 1.12 -20.98
N SER A 210 -9.94 2.20 -21.76
CA SER A 210 -10.91 3.27 -21.70
C SER A 210 -11.60 3.42 -23.05
N VAL A 211 -12.89 3.70 -23.01
CA VAL A 211 -13.71 3.99 -24.19
C VAL A 211 -14.18 5.43 -24.07
N ILE A 212 -13.83 6.22 -25.06
CA ILE A 212 -14.34 7.60 -25.20
C ILE A 212 -15.68 7.54 -25.88
N VAL A 213 -16.72 8.02 -25.19
CA VAL A 213 -18.06 8.15 -25.76
C VAL A 213 -18.11 9.48 -26.52
N THR A 214 -18.14 9.38 -27.84
CA THR A 214 -18.23 10.53 -28.74
C THR A 214 -19.62 10.59 -29.33
N ASP A 215 -20.13 11.78 -29.65
CA ASP A 215 -21.41 11.96 -30.35
C ASP A 215 -21.40 11.41 -31.80
N ARG A 216 -20.27 10.86 -32.23
CA ARG A 216 -20.08 10.21 -33.54
C ARG A 216 -20.13 8.69 -33.36
N ASN A 217 -20.53 7.96 -34.41
CA ASN A 217 -20.70 6.51 -34.42
C ASN A 217 -19.40 5.67 -34.17
N ASP A 218 -18.26 6.31 -33.99
CA ASP A 218 -16.99 5.62 -33.74
C ASP A 218 -16.52 5.94 -32.32
N ASN A 219 -16.58 4.94 -31.42
CA ASN A 219 -15.96 4.99 -30.10
C ASN A 219 -14.48 4.78 -30.24
N GLU A 220 -13.69 5.63 -29.60
CA GLU A 220 -12.24 5.51 -29.56
C GLU A 220 -11.83 4.71 -28.31
N GLU A 221 -11.08 3.64 -28.52
CA GLU A 221 -10.50 2.83 -27.44
C GLU A 221 -9.09 3.30 -27.13
N ILE A 222 -8.79 3.43 -25.84
CA ILE A 222 -7.48 3.85 -25.34
C ILE A 222 -6.96 2.84 -24.33
N ASP A 223 -5.78 2.32 -24.57
CA ASP A 223 -5.05 1.46 -23.66
C ASP A 223 -4.03 2.26 -22.85
N THR A 224 -4.03 2.06 -21.55
CA THR A 224 -3.12 2.75 -20.62
C THR A 224 -2.41 1.76 -19.73
N TRP A 225 -1.10 1.71 -19.79
CA TRP A 225 -0.25 1.01 -18.84
C TRP A 225 0.28 2.01 -17.82
N LYS A 226 0.16 1.67 -16.55
CA LYS A 226 0.61 2.56 -15.47
C LYS A 226 1.28 1.82 -14.34
N LEU A 227 2.30 2.46 -13.79
CA LEU A 227 3.09 2.02 -12.66
C LEU A 227 3.22 3.18 -11.68
N GLY A 228 3.24 2.92 -10.41
CA GLY A 228 3.41 3.97 -9.42
C GLY A 228 3.37 3.47 -8.00
N PHE A 229 3.14 4.41 -7.10
CA PHE A 229 3.05 4.13 -5.68
C PHE A 229 1.93 4.94 -5.04
N SER A 230 1.46 4.43 -3.92
CA SER A 230 0.48 5.10 -3.07
C SER A 230 0.95 5.11 -1.63
N VAL A 231 0.52 6.13 -0.91
CA VAL A 231 0.68 6.26 0.54
C VAL A 231 -0.69 6.19 1.17
N PHE A 232 -0.85 5.42 2.22
CA PHE A 232 -2.11 5.29 2.93
C PHE A 232 -2.03 5.79 4.37
N PHE A 233 -3.21 6.17 4.89
CA PHE A 233 -3.39 6.76 6.20
C PHE A 233 -4.53 6.06 6.96
#